data_d850781da0c9da6091e9cb14dce5a48c
#
_entry.id   d850781da0c9da6091e9cb14dce5a48c
#
_cell.length_a   1.000
_cell.length_b   1.000
_cell.length_c   1.000
_cell.angle_alpha   90.00
_cell.angle_beta   90.00
_cell.angle_gamma   90.00
#
_symmetry.space_group_name_H-M   'P 1'
#
loop_
_entity.id
_entity.type
_entity.pdbx_description
1 polymer ?
#
loop_
_entity_poly.entity_id
_entity_poly.type
_entity_poly.pdbx_seq_one_letter_code
_entity_poly.pdbx_strand_id
1 'polypeptide(L)'
;MEGKAVNHIDLAKVLASKGIKPRRWIVRLLNRLLHVKDINDTLDICGDKEGVEFAKAVMNHLNITVELINSERIPKEGNPIIVANHPLGGPDGMALIAAVGAVRNDILFPVNDFLMYVEQLKPVFVPIDKVHGNRNTASGINEAFAGQNVLLYFPAGLCSRRIKGKIVDLEWKPTVIKKALQHHRDIIPVHIEARNRRRFYTIANWRKRLGIKFNFEMALLPGEMFAQRGKTFRMTVGEPIPWQTFDDGTPATEWAARLHDKIYTI
;
A
#
# COMPACT_ATOMS: atom_id res chain seq x y z
N MET A 1 1.15 33.67 0.21
CA MET A 1 0.90 32.36 0.86
C MET A 1 2.28 31.76 1.17
N GLU A 2 2.68 31.75 2.42
CA GLU A 2 3.94 31.10 2.81
C GLU A 2 3.77 29.60 2.56
N GLY A 3 4.59 29.03 1.67
CA GLY A 3 4.59 27.62 1.37
C GLY A 3 4.92 26.83 2.63
N LYS A 4 4.09 25.82 2.96
CA LYS A 4 4.32 24.90 4.06
C LYS A 4 5.72 24.30 3.88
N ALA A 5 6.60 24.42 4.85
CA ALA A 5 7.96 23.87 4.75
C ALA A 5 7.86 22.34 4.55
N VAL A 6 8.40 21.86 3.45
CA VAL A 6 8.38 20.43 3.13
C VAL A 6 9.45 19.72 3.95
N ASN A 7 9.05 18.75 4.77
CA ASN A 7 9.97 17.95 5.54
C ASN A 7 10.66 16.90 4.67
N HIS A 8 11.93 17.12 4.35
CA HIS A 8 12.76 16.15 3.65
C HIS A 8 13.08 14.94 4.52
N ILE A 9 13.18 13.78 3.87
CA ILE A 9 13.66 12.56 4.50
C ILE A 9 15.18 12.68 4.69
N ASP A 10 15.61 12.71 5.95
CA ASP A 10 17.01 12.63 6.36
C ASP A 10 17.26 11.25 6.98
N LEU A 11 17.84 10.35 6.19
CA LEU A 11 18.09 8.98 6.64
C LEU A 11 19.04 8.92 7.85
N ALA A 12 19.98 9.86 7.95
CA ALA A 12 20.91 9.90 9.11
C ALA A 12 20.14 10.23 10.40
N LYS A 13 19.19 11.17 10.36
CA LYS A 13 18.31 11.49 11.49
C LYS A 13 17.39 10.33 11.83
N VAL A 14 16.79 9.68 10.82
CA VAL A 14 15.92 8.51 11.02
C VAL A 14 16.68 7.35 11.67
N LEU A 15 17.90 7.06 11.25
CA LEU A 15 18.73 6.01 11.85
C LEU A 15 19.17 6.40 13.28
N ALA A 16 19.54 7.66 13.49
CA ALA A 16 19.92 8.17 14.80
C ALA A 16 18.78 8.09 15.83
N SER A 17 17.52 8.37 15.43
CA SER A 17 16.34 8.24 16.30
C SER A 17 16.07 6.79 16.72
N LYS A 18 16.59 5.82 15.96
CA LYS A 18 16.55 4.38 16.29
C LYS A 18 17.81 3.88 17.00
N GLY A 19 18.70 4.79 17.45
CA GLY A 19 19.95 4.46 18.13
C GLY A 19 21.05 3.94 17.21
N ILE A 20 20.87 3.96 15.89
CA ILE A 20 21.81 3.46 14.90
C ILE A 20 22.67 4.63 14.41
N LYS A 21 23.99 4.56 14.61
CA LYS A 21 24.95 5.59 14.15
C LYS A 21 25.94 5.01 13.13
N PRO A 22 25.52 4.83 11.87
CA PRO A 22 26.37 4.25 10.84
C PRO A 22 27.48 5.22 10.41
N ARG A 23 28.58 4.69 9.85
CA ARG A 23 29.63 5.49 9.24
C ARG A 23 29.07 6.28 8.04
N ARG A 24 29.61 7.47 7.76
CA ARG A 24 29.14 8.36 6.68
C ARG A 24 29.04 7.70 5.31
N TRP A 25 29.98 6.81 4.97
CA TRP A 25 29.94 6.11 3.69
C TRP A 25 28.76 5.12 3.58
N ILE A 26 28.37 4.48 4.71
CA ILE A 26 27.18 3.61 4.77
C ILE A 26 25.92 4.44 4.52
N VAL A 27 25.82 5.62 5.15
CA VAL A 27 24.67 6.53 4.93
C VAL A 27 24.58 6.95 3.47
N ARG A 28 25.72 7.26 2.82
CA ARG A 28 25.74 7.60 1.38
C ARG A 28 25.26 6.44 0.51
N LEU A 29 25.73 5.22 0.81
CA LEU A 29 25.31 4.03 0.09
C LEU A 29 23.81 3.76 0.26
N LEU A 30 23.29 3.86 1.48
CA LEU A 30 21.87 3.67 1.78
C LEU A 30 21.03 4.77 1.13
N ASN A 31 21.43 6.04 1.17
CA ASN A 31 20.73 7.13 0.49
C ASN A 31 20.59 6.85 -1.01
N ARG A 32 21.64 6.33 -1.65
CA ARG A 32 21.61 5.97 -3.07
C ARG A 32 20.71 4.76 -3.33
N LEU A 33 20.81 3.72 -2.50
CA LEU A 33 20.00 2.50 -2.62
C LEU A 33 18.50 2.78 -2.44
N LEU A 34 18.17 3.61 -1.45
CA LEU A 34 16.80 3.99 -1.10
C LEU A 34 16.28 5.17 -1.92
N HIS A 35 17.06 5.68 -2.89
CA HIS A 35 16.65 6.80 -3.73
C HIS A 35 16.17 8.03 -2.94
N VAL A 36 16.82 8.33 -1.80
CA VAL A 36 16.39 9.40 -0.89
C VAL A 36 16.36 10.76 -1.59
N LYS A 37 17.32 11.01 -2.50
CA LYS A 37 17.32 12.25 -3.31
C LYS A 37 16.08 12.34 -4.18
N ASP A 38 15.76 11.29 -4.94
CA ASP A 38 14.60 11.28 -5.86
C ASP A 38 13.28 11.41 -5.08
N ILE A 39 13.21 10.85 -3.85
CA ILE A 39 12.05 11.03 -2.97
C ILE A 39 11.94 12.48 -2.53
N ASN A 40 13.04 13.10 -2.08
CA ASN A 40 13.03 14.49 -1.65
C ASN A 40 12.71 15.45 -2.81
N ASP A 41 13.27 15.22 -4.00
CA ASP A 41 12.93 15.97 -5.21
C ASP A 41 11.41 15.86 -5.55
N THR A 42 10.83 14.67 -5.32
CA THR A 42 9.37 14.47 -5.47
C THR A 42 8.57 15.22 -4.40
N LEU A 43 9.06 15.24 -3.17
CA LEU A 43 8.45 16.00 -2.08
C LEU A 43 8.52 17.52 -2.34
N ASP A 44 9.62 18.03 -2.89
CA ASP A 44 9.74 19.44 -3.26
C ASP A 44 8.69 19.87 -4.31
N ILE A 45 8.35 18.96 -5.24
CA ILE A 45 7.39 19.25 -6.32
C ILE A 45 5.94 19.04 -5.88
N CYS A 46 5.68 18.04 -5.04
CA CYS A 46 4.32 17.58 -4.70
C CYS A 46 3.91 17.88 -3.25
N GLY A 47 4.87 18.19 -2.37
CA GLY A 47 4.66 18.18 -0.92
C GLY A 47 3.84 19.35 -0.37
N ASP A 48 3.40 20.28 -1.21
CA ASP A 48 2.39 21.31 -0.91
C ASP A 48 0.97 20.73 -0.78
N LYS A 49 0.76 19.50 -1.27
CA LYS A 49 -0.52 18.78 -1.29
C LYS A 49 -0.55 17.70 -0.22
N GLU A 50 -1.76 17.26 0.14
CA GLU A 50 -1.98 16.23 1.15
C GLU A 50 -3.01 15.19 0.66
N GLY A 51 -2.99 14.01 1.27
CA GLY A 51 -3.96 12.94 1.04
C GLY A 51 -4.07 12.51 -0.43
N VAL A 52 -5.28 12.52 -0.93
CA VAL A 52 -5.61 12.15 -2.32
C VAL A 52 -4.89 13.05 -3.33
N GLU A 53 -4.85 14.36 -3.09
CA GLU A 53 -4.23 15.31 -4.02
C GLU A 53 -2.70 15.17 -4.07
N PHE A 54 -2.06 14.80 -2.97
CA PHE A 54 -0.65 14.43 -2.97
C PHE A 54 -0.43 13.17 -3.81
N ALA A 55 -1.24 12.11 -3.61
CA ALA A 55 -1.11 10.87 -4.38
C ALA A 55 -1.29 11.13 -5.89
N LYS A 56 -2.28 11.93 -6.30
CA LYS A 56 -2.48 12.34 -7.69
C LYS A 56 -1.27 13.13 -8.23
N ALA A 57 -0.74 14.07 -7.45
CA ALA A 57 0.41 14.87 -7.86
C ALA A 57 1.67 14.01 -8.08
N VAL A 58 1.92 13.02 -7.20
CA VAL A 58 3.03 12.08 -7.35
C VAL A 58 2.86 11.21 -8.61
N MET A 59 1.65 10.69 -8.87
CA MET A 59 1.39 9.93 -10.10
C MET A 59 1.66 10.77 -11.34
N ASN A 60 1.19 12.02 -11.36
CA ASN A 60 1.43 12.96 -12.46
C ASN A 60 2.92 13.32 -12.62
N HIS A 61 3.62 13.59 -11.51
CA HIS A 61 5.06 13.89 -11.54
C HIS A 61 5.89 12.72 -12.09
N LEU A 62 5.49 11.50 -11.78
CA LEU A 62 6.12 10.28 -12.30
C LEU A 62 5.61 9.94 -13.71
N ASN A 63 4.70 10.73 -14.30
CA ASN A 63 4.04 10.45 -15.55
C ASN A 63 3.44 9.03 -15.58
N ILE A 64 2.82 8.61 -14.47
CA ILE A 64 2.13 7.34 -14.34
C ILE A 64 0.65 7.57 -14.64
N THR A 65 0.14 6.90 -15.66
CA THR A 65 -1.29 6.88 -15.96
C THR A 65 -1.98 5.81 -15.13
N VAL A 66 -3.08 6.17 -14.46
CA VAL A 66 -3.91 5.20 -13.73
C VAL A 66 -5.23 5.05 -14.48
N GLU A 67 -5.46 3.86 -15.03
CA GLU A 67 -6.71 3.48 -15.69
C GLU A 67 -7.58 2.71 -14.71
N LEU A 68 -8.73 3.28 -14.33
CA LEU A 68 -9.70 2.63 -13.46
C LEU A 68 -10.88 2.10 -14.28
N ILE A 69 -10.94 0.78 -14.46
CA ILE A 69 -11.99 0.09 -15.23
C ILE A 69 -13.11 -0.31 -14.27
N ASN A 70 -14.36 -0.13 -14.70
CA ASN A 70 -15.57 -0.39 -13.92
C ASN A 70 -15.63 0.46 -12.64
N SER A 71 -15.20 1.72 -12.71
CA SER A 71 -15.19 2.64 -11.57
C SER A 71 -16.58 2.88 -10.96
N GLU A 72 -17.64 2.68 -11.73
CA GLU A 72 -19.06 2.77 -11.30
C GLU A 72 -19.42 1.73 -10.24
N ARG A 73 -18.62 0.66 -10.08
CA ARG A 73 -18.78 -0.35 -9.02
C ARG A 73 -18.30 0.12 -7.66
N ILE A 74 -17.60 1.25 -7.59
CA ILE A 74 -17.26 1.89 -6.32
C ILE A 74 -18.45 2.73 -5.89
N PRO A 75 -19.16 2.38 -4.80
CA PRO A 75 -20.34 3.12 -4.38
C PRO A 75 -19.97 4.51 -3.89
N LYS A 76 -20.78 5.50 -4.26
CA LYS A 76 -20.59 6.90 -3.83
C LYS A 76 -20.87 7.10 -2.34
N GLU A 77 -21.63 6.19 -1.73
CA GLU A 77 -22.02 6.19 -0.32
C GLU A 77 -21.72 4.85 0.35
N GLY A 78 -21.90 4.79 1.65
CA GLY A 78 -21.59 3.60 2.44
C GLY A 78 -20.12 3.47 2.79
N ASN A 79 -19.76 2.37 3.44
CA ASN A 79 -18.46 2.14 4.04
C ASN A 79 -17.78 0.85 3.55
N PRO A 80 -17.59 0.64 2.25
CA PRO A 80 -16.99 -0.58 1.73
C PRO A 80 -15.51 -0.71 2.11
N ILE A 81 -14.99 -1.93 2.02
CA ILE A 81 -13.55 -2.22 2.03
C ILE A 81 -13.11 -2.50 0.59
N ILE A 82 -12.29 -1.64 0.03
CA ILE A 82 -11.65 -1.88 -1.25
C ILE A 82 -10.40 -2.72 -1.02
N VAL A 83 -10.42 -3.92 -1.55
CA VAL A 83 -9.36 -4.91 -1.37
C VAL A 83 -8.60 -5.08 -2.67
N ALA A 84 -7.29 -4.92 -2.65
CA ALA A 84 -6.47 -5.05 -3.85
C ALA A 84 -5.29 -6.01 -3.66
N ASN A 85 -4.78 -6.58 -4.76
CA ASN A 85 -3.45 -7.17 -4.81
C ASN A 85 -2.38 -6.07 -4.70
N HIS A 86 -1.16 -6.47 -4.33
CA HIS A 86 -0.09 -5.53 -3.98
C HIS A 86 1.18 -5.77 -4.82
N PRO A 87 1.15 -5.51 -6.15
CA PRO A 87 2.21 -5.92 -7.06
C PRO A 87 3.53 -5.16 -6.89
N LEU A 88 3.50 -3.88 -6.51
CA LEU A 88 4.65 -2.99 -6.57
C LEU A 88 5.19 -2.56 -5.20
N GLY A 89 4.35 -2.42 -4.19
CA GLY A 89 4.68 -1.82 -2.90
C GLY A 89 4.16 -0.38 -2.80
N GLY A 90 5.03 0.65 -2.74
CA GLY A 90 4.58 2.04 -2.57
C GLY A 90 3.70 2.61 -3.70
N PRO A 91 4.07 2.42 -4.98
CA PRO A 91 3.35 3.06 -6.10
C PRO A 91 1.91 2.61 -6.28
N ASP A 92 1.62 1.33 -6.06
CA ASP A 92 0.25 0.81 -6.18
C ASP A 92 -0.68 1.34 -5.07
N GLY A 93 -0.15 1.55 -3.86
CA GLY A 93 -0.89 2.21 -2.79
C GLY A 93 -1.27 3.65 -3.16
N MET A 94 -0.31 4.43 -3.66
CA MET A 94 -0.58 5.80 -4.11
C MET A 94 -1.51 5.84 -5.31
N ALA A 95 -1.34 4.94 -6.28
CA ALA A 95 -2.22 4.86 -7.43
C ALA A 95 -3.65 4.46 -7.03
N LEU A 96 -3.82 3.56 -6.05
CA LEU A 96 -5.13 3.18 -5.53
C LEU A 96 -5.79 4.36 -4.79
N ILE A 97 -5.04 5.12 -3.97
CA ILE A 97 -5.54 6.35 -3.33
C ILE A 97 -5.99 7.36 -4.39
N ALA A 98 -5.17 7.59 -5.43
CA ALA A 98 -5.50 8.54 -6.49
C ALA A 98 -6.73 8.11 -7.30
N ALA A 99 -6.85 6.82 -7.63
CA ALA A 99 -7.95 6.25 -8.40
C ALA A 99 -9.27 6.28 -7.62
N VAL A 100 -9.28 5.74 -6.40
CA VAL A 100 -10.48 5.75 -5.54
C VAL A 100 -10.84 7.18 -5.13
N GLY A 101 -9.83 8.03 -4.90
CA GLY A 101 -9.99 9.44 -4.59
C GLY A 101 -10.59 10.28 -5.72
N ALA A 102 -10.71 9.75 -6.93
CA ALA A 102 -11.50 10.37 -8.00
C ALA A 102 -13.02 10.16 -7.82
N VAL A 103 -13.42 9.16 -7.02
CA VAL A 103 -14.82 8.79 -6.76
C VAL A 103 -15.25 9.19 -5.35
N ARG A 104 -14.35 9.03 -4.35
CA ARG A 104 -14.62 9.21 -2.91
C ARG A 104 -13.52 10.03 -2.25
N ASN A 105 -13.89 10.96 -1.36
CA ASN A 105 -12.93 11.79 -0.62
C ASN A 105 -12.66 11.29 0.82
N ASP A 106 -13.44 10.35 1.30
CA ASP A 106 -13.44 9.83 2.67
C ASP A 106 -12.64 8.53 2.78
N ILE A 107 -11.43 8.51 2.25
CA ILE A 107 -10.57 7.33 2.18
C ILE A 107 -9.74 7.20 3.45
N LEU A 108 -9.69 5.99 4.02
CA LEU A 108 -8.71 5.60 5.02
C LEU A 108 -7.94 4.37 4.54
N PHE A 109 -6.65 4.34 4.85
CA PHE A 109 -5.76 3.28 4.43
C PHE A 109 -4.89 2.81 5.61
N PRO A 110 -5.19 1.64 6.19
CA PRO A 110 -4.36 1.03 7.22
C PRO A 110 -2.98 0.66 6.67
N VAL A 111 -1.94 1.28 7.21
CA VAL A 111 -0.55 1.13 6.74
C VAL A 111 0.41 0.82 7.88
N ASN A 112 1.58 0.27 7.57
CA ASN A 112 2.63 0.08 8.56
C ASN A 112 3.29 1.41 8.95
N ASP A 113 3.92 1.44 10.12
CA ASP A 113 4.53 2.65 10.70
C ASP A 113 5.58 3.31 9.81
N PHE A 114 6.23 2.54 8.92
CA PHE A 114 7.21 3.09 7.98
C PHE A 114 6.60 4.09 7.00
N LEU A 115 5.35 3.89 6.59
CA LEU A 115 4.68 4.79 5.67
C LEU A 115 4.21 6.08 6.35
N MET A 116 4.12 6.09 7.67
CA MET A 116 3.78 7.29 8.46
C MET A 116 4.84 8.39 8.41
N TYR A 117 6.05 8.09 7.89
CA TYR A 117 7.07 9.12 7.62
C TYR A 117 6.74 10.00 6.41
N VAL A 118 5.79 9.61 5.57
CA VAL A 118 5.28 10.44 4.47
C VAL A 118 4.15 11.31 5.04
N GLU A 119 4.49 12.47 5.55
CA GLU A 119 3.55 13.35 6.26
C GLU A 119 2.35 13.75 5.41
N GLN A 120 2.55 13.94 4.12
CA GLN A 120 1.51 14.30 3.16
C GLN A 120 0.38 13.26 3.04
N LEU A 121 0.64 12.00 3.39
CA LEU A 121 -0.36 10.94 3.36
C LEU A 121 -1.01 10.67 4.73
N LYS A 122 -0.58 11.34 5.80
CA LYS A 122 -1.20 11.20 7.14
C LYS A 122 -2.73 11.40 7.15
N PRO A 123 -3.32 12.32 6.36
CA PRO A 123 -4.78 12.47 6.34
C PRO A 123 -5.56 11.23 5.89
N VAL A 124 -4.93 10.33 5.11
CA VAL A 124 -5.55 9.10 4.63
C VAL A 124 -4.98 7.84 5.28
N PHE A 125 -3.88 7.93 6.03
CA PHE A 125 -3.23 6.78 6.65
C PHE A 125 -3.71 6.53 8.08
N VAL A 126 -3.95 5.24 8.37
CA VAL A 126 -4.20 4.73 9.72
C VAL A 126 -3.05 3.79 10.10
N PRO A 127 -2.26 4.10 11.14
CA PRO A 127 -1.12 3.27 11.51
C PRO A 127 -1.53 1.89 12.02
N ILE A 128 -0.84 0.83 11.54
CA ILE A 128 -0.95 -0.53 12.06
C ILE A 128 0.31 -0.82 12.87
N ASP A 129 0.26 -0.69 14.18
CA ASP A 129 1.38 -1.06 15.04
C ASP A 129 1.50 -2.60 15.13
N LYS A 130 2.58 -3.15 14.56
CA LYS A 130 2.93 -4.56 14.65
C LYS A 130 4.00 -4.84 15.72
N VAL A 131 4.68 -3.79 16.20
CA VAL A 131 5.94 -3.96 16.94
C VAL A 131 5.78 -3.68 18.44
N HIS A 132 4.91 -2.78 18.83
CA HIS A 132 4.86 -2.30 20.21
C HIS A 132 3.57 -2.63 20.97
N GLY A 133 2.57 -3.28 20.32
CA GLY A 133 1.33 -3.73 20.98
C GLY A 133 0.59 -2.63 21.74
N ASN A 134 0.74 -1.37 21.32
CA ASN A 134 0.15 -0.24 22.01
C ASN A 134 -1.37 -0.27 21.84
N ARG A 135 -2.12 -0.30 22.95
CA ARG A 135 -3.60 -0.33 22.96
C ARG A 135 -4.22 0.77 22.11
N ASN A 136 -3.57 1.94 22.02
CA ASN A 136 -4.06 3.08 21.25
C ASN A 136 -4.05 2.84 19.73
N THR A 137 -3.09 2.06 19.20
CA THR A 137 -3.01 1.76 17.76
C THR A 137 -4.00 0.68 17.33
N ALA A 138 -4.22 -0.31 18.21
CA ALA A 138 -5.29 -1.30 18.00
C ALA A 138 -6.68 -0.64 18.02
N SER A 139 -6.87 0.41 18.83
CA SER A 139 -8.06 1.27 18.85
C SER A 139 -8.26 1.97 17.51
N GLY A 140 -7.23 2.66 16.97
CA GLY A 140 -7.33 3.41 15.73
C GLY A 140 -7.73 2.56 14.51
N ILE A 141 -7.21 1.31 14.42
CA ILE A 141 -7.63 0.39 13.36
C ILE A 141 -9.10 -0.03 13.54
N ASN A 142 -9.48 -0.39 14.77
CA ASN A 142 -10.87 -0.78 15.04
C ASN A 142 -11.84 0.38 14.78
N GLU A 143 -11.47 1.60 15.14
CA GLU A 143 -12.22 2.82 14.86
C GLU A 143 -12.36 3.07 13.34
N ALA A 144 -11.27 2.88 12.57
CA ALA A 144 -11.32 2.99 11.12
C ALA A 144 -12.29 1.97 10.49
N PHE A 145 -12.27 0.71 11.00
CA PHE A 145 -13.23 -0.30 10.54
C PHE A 145 -14.66 -0.05 11.03
N ALA A 146 -14.86 0.57 12.18
CA ALA A 146 -16.19 0.93 12.70
C ALA A 146 -16.78 2.21 12.07
N GLY A 147 -15.93 3.05 11.45
CA GLY A 147 -16.34 4.32 10.84
C GLY A 147 -17.15 4.17 9.55
N GLN A 148 -17.45 5.30 8.91
CA GLN A 148 -18.23 5.35 7.66
C GLN A 148 -17.36 5.57 6.42
N ASN A 149 -16.03 5.63 6.58
CA ASN A 149 -15.07 5.87 5.52
C ASN A 149 -14.91 4.65 4.60
N VAL A 150 -14.47 4.88 3.37
CA VAL A 150 -13.97 3.82 2.50
C VAL A 150 -12.59 3.36 3.02
N LEU A 151 -12.42 2.06 3.20
CA LEU A 151 -11.13 1.50 3.59
C LEU A 151 -10.43 0.90 2.38
N LEU A 152 -9.19 1.31 2.13
CA LEU A 152 -8.29 0.64 1.20
C LEU A 152 -7.49 -0.42 1.96
N TYR A 153 -7.34 -1.61 1.41
CA TYR A 153 -6.69 -2.69 2.12
C TYR A 153 -5.90 -3.63 1.21
N PHE A 154 -4.65 -3.92 1.60
CA PHE A 154 -3.81 -4.96 0.98
C PHE A 154 -3.68 -6.16 1.93
N PRO A 155 -4.46 -7.24 1.75
CA PRO A 155 -4.51 -8.34 2.72
C PRO A 155 -3.22 -9.14 2.83
N ALA A 156 -2.40 -9.17 1.77
CA ALA A 156 -1.08 -9.81 1.78
C ALA A 156 -0.11 -9.11 2.76
N GLY A 157 -0.26 -7.78 2.94
CA GLY A 157 0.60 -6.96 3.79
C GLY A 157 2.06 -6.83 3.34
N LEU A 158 2.42 -7.49 2.24
CA LEU A 158 3.69 -7.41 1.52
C LEU A 158 3.42 -7.46 0.03
N CYS A 159 4.26 -6.79 -0.77
CA CYS A 159 4.09 -6.82 -2.22
C CYS A 159 4.29 -8.22 -2.80
N SER A 160 3.67 -8.45 -3.98
CA SER A 160 3.64 -9.73 -4.68
C SER A 160 5.03 -10.33 -4.90
N ARG A 161 5.06 -11.63 -5.05
CA ARG A 161 6.28 -12.42 -5.32
C ARG A 161 6.12 -13.23 -6.60
N ARG A 162 7.26 -13.66 -7.16
CA ARG A 162 7.24 -14.64 -8.26
C ARG A 162 7.16 -16.05 -7.68
N ILE A 163 5.99 -16.69 -7.82
CA ILE A 163 5.71 -18.05 -7.36
C ILE A 163 5.35 -18.88 -8.59
N LYS A 164 6.08 -19.98 -8.83
CA LYS A 164 5.88 -20.87 -10.00
C LYS A 164 5.75 -20.13 -11.34
N GLY A 165 6.59 -19.09 -11.52
CA GLY A 165 6.61 -18.29 -12.75
C GLY A 165 5.60 -17.12 -12.81
N LYS A 166 4.55 -17.15 -12.03
CA LYS A 166 3.53 -16.10 -11.93
C LYS A 166 3.88 -15.06 -10.86
N ILE A 167 3.49 -13.82 -11.07
CA ILE A 167 3.58 -12.75 -10.05
C ILE A 167 2.24 -12.70 -9.36
N VAL A 168 2.24 -13.09 -8.09
CA VAL A 168 1.02 -13.17 -7.26
C VAL A 168 1.35 -12.73 -5.84
N ASP A 169 0.34 -12.30 -5.12
CA ASP A 169 0.47 -11.99 -3.70
C ASP A 169 0.84 -13.24 -2.89
N LEU A 170 1.41 -12.99 -1.74
CA LEU A 170 1.51 -13.99 -0.69
C LEU A 170 0.12 -14.29 -0.13
N GLU A 171 0.02 -15.30 0.70
CA GLU A 171 -1.22 -15.68 1.38
C GLU A 171 -1.91 -14.46 2.02
N TRP A 172 -3.17 -14.28 1.71
CA TRP A 172 -3.99 -13.20 2.26
C TRP A 172 -4.43 -13.51 3.68
N LYS A 173 -4.29 -12.53 4.54
CA LYS A 173 -4.69 -12.67 5.95
C LYS A 173 -6.20 -12.62 6.10
N PRO A 174 -6.77 -13.44 6.99
CA PRO A 174 -8.22 -13.49 7.22
C PRO A 174 -8.78 -12.23 7.91
N THR A 175 -7.92 -11.28 8.31
CA THR A 175 -8.32 -10.06 9.02
C THR A 175 -9.38 -9.27 8.27
N VAL A 176 -9.26 -9.14 6.94
CA VAL A 176 -10.22 -8.39 6.14
C VAL A 176 -11.62 -9.03 6.18
N ILE A 177 -11.70 -10.36 6.10
CA ILE A 177 -12.97 -11.10 6.18
C ILE A 177 -13.61 -10.94 7.56
N LYS A 178 -12.81 -11.14 8.62
CA LYS A 178 -13.29 -10.97 10.01
C LYS A 178 -13.82 -9.56 10.26
N LYS A 179 -13.14 -8.54 9.71
CA LYS A 179 -13.55 -7.14 9.86
C LYS A 179 -14.75 -6.78 8.98
N ALA A 180 -14.88 -7.35 7.79
CA ALA A 180 -16.06 -7.21 6.95
C ALA A 180 -17.30 -7.73 7.67
N LEU A 181 -17.24 -8.94 8.23
CA LEU A 181 -18.31 -9.53 9.05
C LEU A 181 -18.60 -8.71 10.30
N GLN A 182 -17.59 -8.36 11.08
CA GLN A 182 -17.73 -7.64 12.36
C GLN A 182 -18.41 -6.28 12.19
N HIS A 183 -18.15 -5.57 11.08
CA HIS A 183 -18.57 -4.20 10.86
C HIS A 183 -19.59 -4.06 9.71
N HIS A 184 -20.09 -5.19 9.18
CA HIS A 184 -21.09 -5.24 8.10
C HIS A 184 -20.65 -4.43 6.86
N ARG A 185 -19.40 -4.61 6.43
CA ARG A 185 -18.80 -3.90 5.30
C ARG A 185 -18.69 -4.79 4.08
N ASP A 186 -19.23 -4.35 2.97
CA ASP A 186 -19.06 -5.01 1.70
C ASP A 186 -17.60 -4.94 1.24
N ILE A 187 -17.15 -5.94 0.50
CA ILE A 187 -15.82 -5.98 -0.07
C ILE A 187 -15.88 -5.70 -1.58
N ILE A 188 -15.07 -4.74 -2.03
CA ILE A 188 -14.91 -4.43 -3.44
C ILE A 188 -13.51 -4.88 -3.87
N PRO A 189 -13.37 -5.96 -4.66
CA PRO A 189 -12.07 -6.41 -5.12
C PRO A 189 -11.57 -5.54 -6.27
N VAL A 190 -10.28 -5.18 -6.23
CA VAL A 190 -9.61 -4.42 -7.30
C VAL A 190 -8.35 -5.14 -7.72
N HIS A 191 -8.26 -5.54 -8.98
CA HIS A 191 -7.05 -6.10 -9.55
C HIS A 191 -6.14 -4.99 -10.10
N ILE A 192 -4.89 -4.95 -9.68
CA ILE A 192 -3.87 -4.01 -10.15
C ILE A 192 -2.90 -4.75 -11.06
N GLU A 193 -2.89 -4.40 -12.35
CA GLU A 193 -1.96 -4.94 -13.34
C GLU A 193 -0.66 -4.11 -13.33
N ALA A 194 0.32 -4.58 -12.61
CA ALA A 194 1.64 -3.98 -12.57
C ALA A 194 2.70 -5.01 -12.12
N ARG A 195 3.97 -4.68 -12.30
CA ARG A 195 5.06 -5.54 -11.85
C ARG A 195 6.35 -4.79 -11.60
N ASN A 196 7.10 -5.20 -10.61
CA ASN A 196 8.47 -4.78 -10.38
C ASN A 196 9.43 -5.36 -11.43
N ARG A 197 10.64 -4.83 -11.53
CA ARG A 197 11.67 -5.36 -12.41
C ARG A 197 12.09 -6.77 -11.98
N ARG A 198 12.55 -7.56 -12.94
CA ARG A 198 12.97 -8.96 -12.73
C ARG A 198 13.96 -9.12 -11.56
N ARG A 199 14.84 -8.15 -11.36
CA ARG A 199 15.85 -8.16 -10.27
C ARG A 199 15.23 -8.27 -8.88
N PHE A 200 14.10 -7.55 -8.63
CA PHE A 200 13.40 -7.59 -7.35
C PHE A 200 12.99 -9.04 -7.01
N TYR A 201 12.30 -9.70 -7.93
CA TYR A 201 11.83 -11.08 -7.73
C TYR A 201 12.98 -12.08 -7.65
N THR A 202 14.06 -11.88 -8.42
CA THR A 202 15.23 -12.75 -8.39
C THR A 202 15.90 -12.70 -7.01
N ILE A 203 16.11 -11.50 -6.48
CA ILE A 203 16.72 -11.29 -5.15
C ILE A 203 15.80 -11.87 -4.06
N ALA A 204 14.49 -11.63 -4.12
CA ALA A 204 13.54 -12.20 -3.18
C ALA A 204 13.55 -13.75 -3.17
N ASN A 205 13.62 -14.36 -4.35
CA ASN A 205 13.70 -15.83 -4.48
C ASN A 205 15.02 -16.39 -3.97
N TRP A 206 16.15 -15.74 -4.28
CA TRP A 206 17.45 -16.12 -3.75
C TRP A 206 17.50 -16.05 -2.23
N ARG A 207 17.02 -14.94 -1.66
CA ARG A 207 16.89 -14.77 -0.22
C ARG A 207 16.11 -15.93 0.42
N LYS A 208 14.92 -16.24 -0.15
CA LYS A 208 14.08 -17.35 0.34
C LYS A 208 14.81 -18.69 0.24
N ARG A 209 15.49 -18.94 -0.87
CA ARG A 209 16.27 -20.18 -1.09
C ARG A 209 17.41 -20.35 -0.09
N LEU A 210 18.03 -19.24 0.31
CA LEU A 210 19.10 -19.21 1.32
C LEU A 210 18.58 -19.22 2.76
N GLY A 211 17.25 -19.30 2.98
CA GLY A 211 16.65 -19.31 4.31
C GLY A 211 16.75 -17.99 5.08
N ILE A 212 17.10 -16.88 4.42
CA ILE A 212 17.25 -15.58 5.07
C ILE A 212 15.87 -15.01 5.38
N LYS A 213 15.55 -14.81 6.65
CA LYS A 213 14.23 -14.34 7.12
C LYS A 213 14.01 -12.84 6.86
N PHE A 214 15.07 -12.03 6.89
CA PHE A 214 14.97 -10.58 6.70
C PHE A 214 14.71 -10.23 5.22
N ASN A 215 13.65 -9.48 4.93
CA ASN A 215 13.21 -9.12 3.58
C ASN A 215 14.03 -7.93 3.01
N PHE A 216 15.34 -8.08 2.83
CA PHE A 216 16.22 -6.99 2.39
C PHE A 216 15.91 -6.50 0.96
N GLU A 217 15.23 -7.31 0.13
CA GLU A 217 14.73 -6.88 -1.17
C GLU A 217 13.74 -5.71 -1.10
N MET A 218 13.12 -5.48 0.06
CA MET A 218 12.23 -4.33 0.28
C MET A 218 12.99 -2.99 0.14
N ALA A 219 14.29 -2.98 0.40
CA ALA A 219 15.13 -1.79 0.18
C ALA A 219 15.24 -1.39 -1.30
N LEU A 220 14.86 -2.27 -2.23
CA LEU A 220 14.82 -1.95 -3.66
C LEU A 220 13.53 -1.24 -4.08
N LEU A 221 12.46 -1.27 -3.26
CA LEU A 221 11.15 -0.75 -3.63
C LEU A 221 11.14 0.74 -4.00
N PRO A 222 11.90 1.63 -3.35
CA PRO A 222 11.98 3.01 -3.80
C PRO A 222 12.51 3.12 -5.24
N GLY A 223 13.57 2.36 -5.58
CA GLY A 223 14.09 2.30 -6.95
C GLY A 223 13.15 1.63 -7.94
N GLU A 224 12.32 0.69 -7.49
CA GLU A 224 11.26 0.10 -8.30
C GLU A 224 10.13 1.10 -8.56
N MET A 225 9.81 1.98 -7.58
CA MET A 225 8.83 3.06 -7.76
C MET A 225 9.25 4.00 -8.90
N PHE A 226 10.46 4.54 -8.87
CA PHE A 226 10.95 5.43 -9.94
C PHE A 226 11.10 4.73 -11.29
N ALA A 227 11.28 3.40 -11.31
CA ALA A 227 11.27 2.60 -12.52
C ALA A 227 9.88 2.40 -13.15
N GLN A 228 8.81 2.83 -12.48
CA GLN A 228 7.47 2.84 -13.05
C GLN A 228 7.17 4.14 -13.84
N ARG A 229 8.06 5.11 -13.81
CA ARG A 229 7.88 6.38 -14.55
C ARG A 229 7.47 6.14 -16.00
N GLY A 230 6.43 6.86 -16.45
CA GLY A 230 5.89 6.77 -17.81
C GLY A 230 5.07 5.52 -18.11
N LYS A 231 4.68 4.72 -17.09
CA LYS A 231 3.86 3.51 -17.28
C LYS A 231 2.39 3.75 -16.99
N THR A 232 1.57 2.84 -17.50
CA THR A 232 0.14 2.76 -17.18
C THR A 232 -0.10 1.65 -16.15
N PHE A 233 -0.85 1.97 -15.10
CA PHE A 233 -1.38 1.01 -14.14
C PHE A 233 -2.85 0.82 -14.43
N ARG A 234 -3.23 -0.37 -14.87
CA ARG A 234 -4.62 -0.74 -15.07
C ARG A 234 -5.15 -1.33 -13.78
N MET A 235 -6.25 -0.77 -13.28
CA MET A 235 -6.96 -1.21 -12.09
C MET A 235 -8.37 -1.60 -12.49
N THR A 236 -8.72 -2.87 -12.36
CA THR A 236 -10.06 -3.36 -12.68
C THR A 236 -10.85 -3.58 -11.39
N VAL A 237 -11.96 -2.89 -11.27
CA VAL A 237 -12.89 -3.04 -10.14
C VAL A 237 -13.81 -4.23 -10.42
N GLY A 238 -13.80 -5.22 -9.54
CA GLY A 238 -14.70 -6.37 -9.62
C GLY A 238 -16.08 -6.08 -9.04
N GLU A 239 -16.98 -7.06 -9.11
CA GLU A 239 -18.31 -6.97 -8.52
C GLU A 239 -18.19 -6.85 -7.00
N PRO A 240 -18.94 -5.92 -6.37
CA PRO A 240 -19.05 -5.83 -4.92
C PRO A 240 -19.53 -7.17 -4.33
N ILE A 241 -18.91 -7.57 -3.23
CA ILE A 241 -19.24 -8.79 -2.50
C ILE A 241 -19.91 -8.36 -1.20
N PRO A 242 -21.23 -8.58 -1.02
CA PRO A 242 -21.93 -8.27 0.21
C PRO A 242 -21.31 -9.00 1.40
N TRP A 243 -21.21 -8.35 2.55
CA TRP A 243 -20.61 -8.94 3.75
C TRP A 243 -21.34 -10.21 4.19
N GLN A 244 -22.64 -10.35 3.92
CA GLN A 244 -23.44 -11.53 4.19
C GLN A 244 -22.98 -12.78 3.42
N THR A 245 -22.19 -12.59 2.34
CA THR A 245 -21.60 -13.70 1.57
C THR A 245 -20.61 -14.50 2.42
N PHE A 246 -19.98 -13.86 3.41
CA PHE A 246 -19.01 -14.48 4.29
C PHE A 246 -19.72 -15.14 5.46
N ASP A 247 -20.15 -16.39 5.27
CA ASP A 247 -20.86 -17.15 6.29
C ASP A 247 -19.95 -17.71 7.39
N ASP A 248 -20.55 -18.07 8.53
CA ASP A 248 -19.84 -18.68 9.68
C ASP A 248 -19.48 -20.16 9.43
N GLY A 249 -20.03 -20.79 8.38
CA GLY A 249 -19.77 -22.19 8.03
C GLY A 249 -18.43 -22.40 7.34
N THR A 250 -17.84 -21.34 6.77
CA THR A 250 -16.56 -21.39 6.07
C THR A 250 -15.49 -20.60 6.84
N PRO A 251 -14.33 -21.18 7.15
CA PRO A 251 -13.26 -20.48 7.85
C PRO A 251 -12.84 -19.18 7.13
N ALA A 252 -12.63 -18.10 7.90
CA ALA A 252 -12.21 -16.81 7.34
C ALA A 252 -10.89 -16.89 6.54
N THR A 253 -10.02 -17.84 6.84
CA THR A 253 -8.80 -18.15 6.07
C THR A 253 -9.13 -18.69 4.67
N GLU A 254 -10.15 -19.52 4.56
CA GLU A 254 -10.61 -20.07 3.30
C GLU A 254 -11.29 -18.99 2.45
N TRP A 255 -12.13 -18.14 3.06
CA TRP A 255 -12.70 -16.97 2.38
C TRP A 255 -11.62 -16.01 1.87
N ALA A 256 -10.56 -15.77 2.65
CA ALA A 256 -9.43 -14.95 2.22
C ALA A 256 -8.69 -15.57 1.03
N ALA A 257 -8.53 -16.89 0.98
CA ALA A 257 -7.94 -17.60 -0.14
C ALA A 257 -8.83 -17.54 -1.40
N ARG A 258 -10.15 -17.74 -1.25
CA ARG A 258 -11.11 -17.60 -2.36
C ARG A 258 -11.12 -16.18 -2.93
N LEU A 259 -11.06 -15.17 -2.07
CA LEU A 259 -11.00 -13.77 -2.49
C LEU A 259 -9.67 -13.44 -3.19
N HIS A 260 -8.55 -13.97 -2.68
CA HIS A 260 -7.24 -13.88 -3.33
C HIS A 260 -7.30 -14.45 -4.75
N ASP A 261 -7.84 -15.64 -4.93
CA ASP A 261 -7.90 -16.27 -6.25
C ASP A 261 -8.86 -15.52 -7.21
N LYS A 262 -10.00 -15.06 -6.69
CA LYS A 262 -10.98 -14.28 -7.44
C LYS A 262 -10.38 -13.00 -8.02
N ILE A 263 -9.50 -12.31 -7.29
CA ILE A 263 -8.95 -11.02 -7.76
C ILE A 263 -8.09 -11.17 -9.02
N TYR A 264 -7.49 -12.34 -9.25
CA TYR A 264 -6.70 -12.64 -10.45
C TYR A 264 -7.52 -13.14 -11.62
N THR A 265 -8.85 -13.17 -11.50
CA THR A 265 -9.80 -13.55 -12.55
C THR A 265 -10.67 -12.38 -13.02
N ILE A 266 -10.45 -11.21 -12.46
CA ILE A 266 -11.15 -9.95 -12.78
C ILE A 266 -10.53 -9.29 -14.01
#